data_1fe1e684cd56442e50c071f3680e5ea9
#
_entry.id   1fe1e684cd56442e50c071f3680e5ea9
#
_cell.length_a   1.000
_cell.length_b   1.000
_cell.length_c   1.000
_cell.angle_alpha   90.00
_cell.angle_beta   90.00
_cell.angle_gamma   90.00
#
_symmetry.space_group_name_H-M   'P 1'
#
loop_
_entity.id
_entity.type
_entity.pdbx_description
1 polymer ?
#
loop_
_entity_poly.entity_id
_entity_poly.type
_entity_poly.pdbx_seq_one_letter_code
_entity_poly.pdbx_strand_id
1 'polypeptide(L)'
;VYAMEPLTEKQRKVLEFVAARLQEDHPPSQREIAGHFKMAQNAAYQLVGYLRKKGYLVDVGGHRGLRLSPAYLDETADAEGLPILGRVAAGEPILAEQNIEGYMTLEKLFRCSKGTFALRVSGDSMVDEGIMDGDYVIVASGSKIEDGQIGVVLLDDEATVKRVFVQKNRIALKPANRKAGYKTRYIRQFDKDVRAVGRVIGCIRTEIR
;
A
#
# COMPACT_ATOMS: atom_id res chain seq x y z
N VAL A 1 -20.14 -17.34 0.11
CA VAL A 1 -19.52 -16.24 0.88
C VAL A 1 -20.65 -15.51 1.57
N TYR A 2 -20.80 -15.69 2.90
CA TYR A 2 -21.76 -14.93 3.69
C TYR A 2 -21.12 -13.58 3.99
N ALA A 3 -21.64 -12.51 3.39
CA ALA A 3 -21.21 -11.14 3.74
C ALA A 3 -21.51 -10.89 5.22
N MET A 4 -20.54 -10.33 5.95
CA MET A 4 -20.73 -9.97 7.37
C MET A 4 -21.82 -8.91 7.52
N GLU A 5 -22.58 -8.96 8.62
CA GLU A 5 -23.61 -7.97 8.89
C GLU A 5 -23.01 -6.54 8.99
N PRO A 6 -23.61 -5.53 8.37
CA PRO A 6 -23.06 -4.17 8.39
C PRO A 6 -22.95 -3.61 9.81
N LEU A 7 -21.86 -2.89 10.06
CA LEU A 7 -21.61 -2.23 11.34
C LEU A 7 -22.19 -0.81 11.36
N THR A 8 -22.71 -0.40 12.52
CA THR A 8 -22.95 1.01 12.78
C THR A 8 -21.62 1.76 12.90
N GLU A 9 -21.63 3.07 12.70
CA GLU A 9 -20.42 3.91 12.81
C GLU A 9 -19.70 3.72 14.16
N LYS A 10 -20.47 3.62 15.24
CA LYS A 10 -19.93 3.42 16.58
C LYS A 10 -19.30 2.03 16.75
N GLN A 11 -19.91 0.99 16.19
CA GLN A 11 -19.36 -0.36 16.19
C GLN A 11 -18.06 -0.44 15.38
N ARG A 12 -18.03 0.22 14.21
CA ARG A 12 -16.84 0.30 13.36
C ARG A 12 -15.66 0.94 14.08
N LYS A 13 -15.85 2.11 14.70
CA LYS A 13 -14.81 2.78 15.49
C LYS A 13 -14.26 1.91 16.62
N VAL A 14 -15.12 1.16 17.30
CA VAL A 14 -14.68 0.24 18.36
C VAL A 14 -13.88 -0.93 17.76
N LEU A 15 -14.30 -1.48 16.62
CA LEU A 15 -13.57 -2.55 15.94
C LEU A 15 -12.19 -2.07 15.46
N GLU A 16 -12.10 -0.90 14.84
CA GLU A 16 -10.84 -0.29 14.39
C GLU A 16 -9.87 -0.06 15.56
N PHE A 17 -10.37 0.43 16.69
CA PHE A 17 -9.55 0.60 17.89
C PHE A 17 -9.02 -0.74 18.41
N VAL A 18 -9.89 -1.77 18.47
CA VAL A 18 -9.49 -3.12 18.91
C VAL A 18 -8.46 -3.72 17.95
N ALA A 19 -8.67 -3.60 16.62
CA ALA A 19 -7.74 -4.09 15.62
C ALA A 19 -6.35 -3.41 15.74
N ALA A 20 -6.30 -2.09 15.87
CA ALA A 20 -5.05 -1.35 16.06
C ALA A 20 -4.28 -1.80 17.31
N ARG A 21 -4.99 -2.02 18.43
CA ARG A 21 -4.36 -2.50 19.67
C ARG A 21 -3.86 -3.94 19.57
N LEU A 22 -4.56 -4.79 18.80
CA LEU A 22 -4.12 -6.16 18.54
C LEU A 22 -2.86 -6.20 17.64
N GLN A 23 -2.70 -5.28 16.69
CA GLN A 23 -1.48 -5.15 15.89
C GLN A 23 -0.26 -4.75 16.74
N GLU A 24 -0.47 -4.03 17.85
CA GLU A 24 0.57 -3.68 18.83
C GLU A 24 0.84 -4.82 19.86
N ASP A 25 0.27 -6.00 19.66
CA ASP A 25 0.29 -7.14 20.62
C ASP A 25 -0.26 -6.77 22.02
N HIS A 26 -1.16 -5.79 22.09
CA HIS A 26 -1.78 -5.31 23.32
C HIS A 26 -3.32 -5.40 23.24
N PRO A 27 -3.91 -6.60 23.36
CA PRO A 27 -5.36 -6.77 23.33
C PRO A 27 -6.03 -5.88 24.40
N PRO A 28 -6.96 -4.99 24.01
CA PRO A 28 -7.55 -4.06 24.96
C PRO A 28 -8.57 -4.74 25.85
N SER A 29 -8.59 -4.36 27.12
CA SER A 29 -9.66 -4.72 28.03
C SER A 29 -10.92 -3.88 27.75
N GLN A 30 -12.09 -4.35 28.19
CA GLN A 30 -13.35 -3.59 28.06
C GLN A 30 -13.29 -2.24 28.79
N ARG A 31 -12.50 -2.14 29.86
CA ARG A 31 -12.29 -0.90 30.63
C ARG A 31 -11.46 0.10 29.81
N GLU A 32 -10.45 -0.37 29.09
CA GLU A 32 -9.64 0.47 28.18
C GLU A 32 -10.45 0.96 27.00
N ILE A 33 -11.32 0.12 26.41
CA ILE A 33 -12.27 0.51 25.37
C ILE A 33 -13.22 1.59 25.91
N ALA A 34 -13.82 1.37 27.08
CA ALA A 34 -14.72 2.32 27.70
C ALA A 34 -14.05 3.68 27.95
N GLY A 35 -12.82 3.66 28.48
CA GLY A 35 -12.00 4.86 28.72
C GLY A 35 -11.67 5.63 27.45
N HIS A 36 -11.23 4.92 26.39
CA HIS A 36 -10.87 5.54 25.11
C HIS A 36 -12.06 6.27 24.47
N PHE A 37 -13.23 5.66 24.47
CA PHE A 37 -14.44 6.24 23.87
C PHE A 37 -15.29 7.07 24.85
N LYS A 38 -14.80 7.31 26.06
CA LYS A 38 -15.50 8.08 27.12
C LYS A 38 -16.94 7.59 27.34
N MET A 39 -17.13 6.28 27.42
CA MET A 39 -18.43 5.64 27.62
C MET A 39 -18.47 4.79 28.89
N ALA A 40 -19.68 4.44 29.34
CA ALA A 40 -19.85 3.50 30.47
C ALA A 40 -19.30 2.11 30.08
N GLN A 41 -18.73 1.39 31.06
CA GLN A 41 -18.16 0.05 30.85
C GLN A 41 -19.19 -0.93 30.28
N ASN A 42 -20.45 -0.87 30.73
CA ASN A 42 -21.55 -1.68 30.22
C ASN A 42 -21.82 -1.41 28.71
N ALA A 43 -21.68 -0.16 28.29
CA ALA A 43 -21.85 0.19 26.85
C ALA A 43 -20.71 -0.41 25.99
N ALA A 44 -19.47 -0.36 26.47
CA ALA A 44 -18.35 -1.02 25.82
C ALA A 44 -18.54 -2.55 25.76
N TYR A 45 -19.00 -3.15 26.87
CA TYR A 45 -19.33 -4.58 26.93
C TYR A 45 -20.36 -4.97 25.85
N GLN A 46 -21.46 -4.20 25.77
CA GLN A 46 -22.52 -4.45 24.77
C GLN A 46 -21.99 -4.31 23.34
N LEU A 47 -21.18 -3.27 23.04
CA LEU A 47 -20.61 -3.08 21.72
C LEU A 47 -19.69 -4.23 21.32
N VAL A 48 -18.81 -4.67 22.21
CA VAL A 48 -17.96 -5.87 21.99
C VAL A 48 -18.84 -7.12 21.81
N GLY A 49 -19.90 -7.27 22.60
CA GLY A 49 -20.87 -8.36 22.46
C GLY A 49 -21.55 -8.39 21.09
N TYR A 50 -21.96 -7.22 20.56
CA TYR A 50 -22.50 -7.12 19.19
C TYR A 50 -21.48 -7.46 18.13
N LEU A 51 -20.23 -6.99 18.26
CA LEU A 51 -19.15 -7.32 17.32
C LEU A 51 -18.83 -8.82 17.31
N ARG A 52 -18.89 -9.47 18.48
CA ARG A 52 -18.76 -10.95 18.57
C ARG A 52 -19.94 -11.66 17.92
N LYS A 53 -21.18 -11.23 18.21
CA LYS A 53 -22.40 -11.82 17.62
C LYS A 53 -22.43 -11.70 16.10
N LYS A 54 -21.94 -10.59 15.57
CA LYS A 54 -21.82 -10.34 14.12
C LYS A 54 -20.61 -11.03 13.48
N GLY A 55 -19.78 -11.74 14.24
CA GLY A 55 -18.65 -12.51 13.72
C GLY A 55 -17.37 -11.72 13.48
N TYR A 56 -17.26 -10.45 13.91
CA TYR A 56 -16.05 -9.63 13.77
C TYR A 56 -14.98 -9.92 14.82
N LEU A 57 -15.39 -10.31 16.01
CA LEU A 57 -14.50 -10.61 17.13
C LEU A 57 -14.79 -12.00 17.69
N VAL A 58 -13.74 -12.65 18.21
CA VAL A 58 -13.81 -13.88 19.00
C VAL A 58 -13.14 -13.68 20.34
N ASP A 59 -13.49 -14.55 21.32
CA ASP A 59 -12.87 -14.55 22.63
C ASP A 59 -12.19 -15.91 22.82
N VAL A 60 -10.88 -15.89 22.95
CA VAL A 60 -10.07 -17.10 23.15
C VAL A 60 -9.85 -17.41 24.65
N GLY A 61 -10.57 -16.72 25.52
CA GLY A 61 -10.50 -16.89 26.97
C GLY A 61 -9.44 -16.03 27.67
N GLY A 62 -9.60 -15.82 28.97
CA GLY A 62 -8.72 -15.00 29.79
C GLY A 62 -9.04 -13.50 29.78
N HIS A 63 -8.28 -12.74 30.60
CA HIS A 63 -8.53 -11.32 30.85
C HIS A 63 -8.35 -10.41 29.63
N ARG A 64 -7.63 -10.85 28.58
CA ARG A 64 -7.33 -10.17 27.33
C ARG A 64 -7.51 -11.09 26.11
N GLY A 65 -8.54 -11.96 26.19
CA GLY A 65 -8.82 -12.98 25.17
C GLY A 65 -9.47 -12.45 23.89
N LEU A 66 -9.66 -11.14 23.74
CA LEU A 66 -10.30 -10.56 22.57
C LEU A 66 -9.38 -10.67 21.35
N ARG A 67 -9.90 -11.23 20.23
CA ARG A 67 -9.18 -11.38 18.95
C ARG A 67 -10.12 -11.02 17.79
N LEU A 68 -9.56 -10.64 16.67
CA LEU A 68 -10.30 -10.59 15.42
C LEU A 68 -10.72 -12.01 15.02
N SER A 69 -11.91 -12.15 14.45
CA SER A 69 -12.36 -13.47 14.01
C SER A 69 -11.61 -13.91 12.76
N PRO A 70 -11.39 -15.23 12.55
CA PRO A 70 -10.83 -15.73 11.29
C PRO A 70 -11.64 -15.28 10.08
N ALA A 71 -12.97 -15.32 10.14
CA ALA A 71 -13.84 -14.88 9.06
C ALA A 71 -13.66 -13.38 8.69
N TYR A 72 -13.45 -12.54 9.70
CA TYR A 72 -13.16 -11.11 9.46
C TYR A 72 -11.74 -10.91 8.93
N LEU A 73 -10.76 -11.68 9.40
CA LEU A 73 -9.41 -11.66 8.88
C LEU A 73 -9.37 -12.14 7.43
N ASP A 74 -10.12 -13.18 7.07
CA ASP A 74 -10.22 -13.65 5.68
C ASP A 74 -10.89 -12.60 4.77
N GLU A 75 -11.97 -11.93 5.24
CA GLU A 75 -12.64 -10.87 4.48
C GLU A 75 -11.77 -9.61 4.36
N THR A 76 -10.92 -9.33 5.37
CA THR A 76 -9.96 -8.21 5.35
C THR A 76 -8.60 -8.59 4.78
N ALA A 77 -8.25 -9.88 4.68
CA ALA A 77 -7.03 -10.35 4.03
C ALA A 77 -6.96 -9.91 2.56
N ASP A 78 -8.10 -9.85 1.87
CA ASP A 78 -8.19 -9.23 0.55
C ASP A 78 -7.89 -7.72 0.58
N ALA A 79 -8.03 -7.05 1.76
CA ALA A 79 -7.73 -5.64 1.99
C ALA A 79 -6.33 -5.40 2.62
N GLU A 80 -5.71 -6.42 3.25
CA GLU A 80 -4.42 -6.28 3.94
C GLU A 80 -3.20 -6.66 3.09
N GLY A 81 -3.39 -7.18 1.88
CA GLY A 81 -2.32 -7.48 0.95
C GLY A 81 -1.99 -8.98 0.80
N LEU A 82 -0.90 -9.27 0.11
CA LEU A 82 -0.45 -10.64 -0.16
C LEU A 82 0.29 -11.21 1.06
N PRO A 83 0.00 -12.45 1.50
CA PRO A 83 0.76 -13.08 2.58
C PRO A 83 2.20 -13.34 2.14
N ILE A 84 3.13 -13.03 3.02
CA ILE A 84 4.55 -13.38 2.88
C ILE A 84 4.73 -14.72 3.57
N LEU A 85 5.12 -15.73 2.81
CA LEU A 85 5.39 -17.05 3.35
C LEU A 85 6.88 -17.21 3.62
N GLY A 86 7.19 -17.75 4.78
CA GLY A 86 8.55 -18.15 5.15
C GLY A 86 8.93 -19.54 4.62
N ARG A 87 9.56 -20.35 5.47
CA ARG A 87 9.90 -21.73 5.12
C ARG A 87 8.67 -22.62 5.26
N VAL A 88 8.24 -23.21 4.15
CA VAL A 88 7.14 -24.18 4.12
C VAL A 88 7.70 -25.58 4.12
N ALA A 89 7.34 -26.39 5.13
CA ALA A 89 7.75 -27.80 5.19
C ALA A 89 6.96 -28.63 4.18
N ALA A 90 7.62 -29.63 3.59
CA ALA A 90 6.95 -30.54 2.66
C ALA A 90 5.84 -31.34 3.36
N GLY A 91 4.63 -31.34 2.76
CA GLY A 91 3.46 -32.04 3.29
C GLY A 91 2.52 -31.20 4.17
N GLU A 92 2.88 -29.97 4.52
CA GLU A 92 1.97 -29.05 5.23
C GLU A 92 1.21 -28.14 4.25
N PRO A 93 -0.01 -27.66 4.64
CA PRO A 93 -0.73 -26.67 3.84
C PRO A 93 0.11 -25.41 3.70
N ILE A 94 0.32 -24.93 2.47
CA ILE A 94 1.18 -23.77 2.16
C ILE A 94 0.72 -22.53 2.92
N LEU A 95 -0.59 -22.28 3.00
CA LEU A 95 -1.19 -21.13 3.68
C LEU A 95 -1.52 -21.42 5.17
N ALA A 96 -0.87 -22.38 5.81
CA ALA A 96 -1.01 -22.56 7.24
C ALA A 96 -0.47 -21.31 7.98
N GLU A 97 -1.17 -20.88 9.04
CA GLU A 97 -0.83 -19.66 9.80
C GLU A 97 0.65 -19.62 10.26
N GLN A 98 1.19 -20.76 10.62
CA GLN A 98 2.60 -20.92 11.02
C GLN A 98 3.62 -20.61 9.91
N ASN A 99 3.21 -20.63 8.65
CA ASN A 99 4.05 -20.34 7.50
C ASN A 99 4.00 -18.85 7.08
N ILE A 100 3.07 -18.07 7.62
CA ILE A 100 2.87 -16.65 7.28
C ILE A 100 3.76 -15.79 8.18
N GLU A 101 4.76 -15.13 7.59
CA GLU A 101 5.64 -14.18 8.27
C GLU A 101 5.05 -12.76 8.33
N GLY A 102 4.04 -12.47 7.50
CA GLY A 102 3.38 -11.18 7.45
C GLY A 102 2.59 -10.97 6.17
N TYR A 103 2.11 -9.74 5.98
CA TYR A 103 1.36 -9.33 4.80
C TYR A 103 2.03 -8.16 4.10
N MET A 104 2.09 -8.22 2.77
CA MET A 104 2.66 -7.19 1.91
C MET A 104 1.54 -6.43 1.20
N THR A 105 1.48 -5.12 1.44
CA THR A 105 0.66 -4.20 0.63
C THR A 105 1.56 -3.29 -0.20
N LEU A 106 1.01 -2.67 -1.25
CA LEU A 106 1.77 -1.71 -2.07
C LEU A 106 2.24 -0.52 -1.22
N GLU A 107 1.44 -0.08 -0.28
CA GLU A 107 1.76 1.02 0.63
C GLU A 107 2.97 0.71 1.50
N LYS A 108 3.02 -0.50 2.08
CA LYS A 108 4.15 -0.97 2.90
C LYS A 108 5.40 -1.17 2.04
N LEU A 109 5.25 -1.82 0.87
CA LEU A 109 6.37 -2.15 -0.01
C LEU A 109 7.09 -0.89 -0.54
N PHE A 110 6.34 0.11 -0.98
CA PHE A 110 6.87 1.33 -1.58
C PHE A 110 6.91 2.52 -0.61
N ARG A 111 6.58 2.32 0.67
CA ARG A 111 6.46 3.40 1.67
C ARG A 111 5.63 4.56 1.14
N CYS A 112 4.45 4.22 0.58
CA CYS A 112 3.57 5.20 -0.03
C CYS A 112 3.18 6.30 0.96
N SER A 113 3.14 7.53 0.49
CA SER A 113 2.64 8.70 1.20
C SER A 113 1.39 9.23 0.51
N LYS A 114 0.72 10.20 1.14
CA LYS A 114 -0.43 10.87 0.54
C LYS A 114 -0.04 11.48 -0.81
N GLY A 115 -0.79 11.14 -1.85
CA GLY A 115 -0.51 11.57 -3.23
C GLY A 115 0.36 10.60 -4.05
N THR A 116 0.78 9.46 -3.49
CA THR A 116 1.40 8.38 -4.28
C THR A 116 0.36 7.76 -5.20
N PHE A 117 0.72 7.51 -6.45
CA PHE A 117 -0.15 6.87 -7.45
C PHE A 117 0.64 5.92 -8.36
N ALA A 118 -0.07 5.02 -9.03
CA ALA A 118 0.49 4.16 -10.07
C ALA A 118 0.20 4.74 -11.45
N LEU A 119 1.22 4.76 -12.32
CA LEU A 119 1.09 5.17 -13.72
C LEU A 119 1.47 4.00 -14.62
N ARG A 120 0.56 3.62 -15.53
CA ARG A 120 0.85 2.59 -16.53
C ARG A 120 1.81 3.14 -17.59
N VAL A 121 2.88 2.41 -17.83
CA VAL A 121 3.90 2.76 -18.83
C VAL A 121 3.42 2.37 -20.21
N SER A 122 3.61 3.27 -21.18
CA SER A 122 3.42 2.99 -22.59
C SER A 122 4.72 3.24 -23.33
N GLY A 123 5.15 2.27 -24.13
CA GLY A 123 6.40 2.29 -24.90
C GLY A 123 7.61 1.72 -24.16
N ASP A 124 8.72 1.68 -24.88
CA ASP A 124 9.93 0.95 -24.52
C ASP A 124 11.13 1.84 -24.19
N SER A 125 10.91 3.14 -24.00
CA SER A 125 11.99 4.12 -23.84
C SER A 125 12.83 3.97 -22.58
N MET A 126 12.45 3.09 -21.63
CA MET A 126 13.09 2.88 -20.33
C MET A 126 13.47 1.42 -20.05
N VAL A 127 13.56 0.60 -21.10
CA VAL A 127 13.81 -0.86 -20.97
C VAL A 127 15.18 -1.19 -20.37
N ASP A 128 16.21 -0.38 -20.61
CA ASP A 128 17.53 -0.56 -19.99
C ASP A 128 17.53 -0.32 -18.47
N GLU A 129 16.47 0.29 -17.92
CA GLU A 129 16.21 0.44 -16.49
C GLU A 129 15.23 -0.61 -15.96
N GLY A 130 14.89 -1.61 -16.77
CA GLY A 130 13.96 -2.67 -16.40
C GLY A 130 12.48 -2.27 -16.43
N ILE A 131 12.14 -1.06 -16.90
CA ILE A 131 10.76 -0.58 -17.05
C ILE A 131 10.30 -0.87 -18.48
N MET A 132 9.33 -1.78 -18.62
CA MET A 132 8.81 -2.26 -19.88
C MET A 132 7.47 -1.65 -20.23
N ASP A 133 7.06 -1.79 -21.49
CA ASP A 133 5.69 -1.47 -21.91
C ASP A 133 4.67 -2.28 -21.12
N GLY A 134 3.64 -1.62 -20.61
CA GLY A 134 2.58 -2.21 -19.78
C GLY A 134 2.87 -2.29 -18.29
N ASP A 135 4.11 -2.04 -17.83
CA ASP A 135 4.44 -1.96 -16.41
C ASP A 135 3.71 -0.82 -15.71
N TYR A 136 3.62 -0.89 -14.40
CA TYR A 136 3.14 0.20 -13.55
C TYR A 136 4.31 0.79 -12.76
N VAL A 137 4.58 2.09 -12.95
CA VAL A 137 5.51 2.82 -12.08
C VAL A 137 4.78 3.46 -10.93
N ILE A 138 5.32 3.31 -9.73
CA ILE A 138 4.80 3.94 -8.51
C ILE A 138 5.47 5.30 -8.36
N VAL A 139 4.66 6.34 -8.28
CA VAL A 139 5.09 7.75 -8.34
C VAL A 139 4.75 8.46 -7.05
N ALA A 140 5.75 8.99 -6.37
CA ALA A 140 5.58 9.91 -5.24
C ALA A 140 5.31 11.31 -5.78
N SER A 141 4.02 11.70 -5.82
CA SER A 141 3.59 13.00 -6.38
C SER A 141 4.14 14.16 -5.56
N GLY A 142 4.50 15.25 -6.25
CA GLY A 142 5.04 16.45 -5.64
C GLY A 142 6.45 16.30 -5.05
N SER A 143 7.04 15.10 -5.10
CA SER A 143 8.40 14.89 -4.67
C SER A 143 9.38 15.51 -5.66
N LYS A 144 10.41 16.18 -5.12
CA LYS A 144 11.53 16.66 -5.94
C LYS A 144 12.21 15.46 -6.62
N ILE A 145 12.46 15.60 -7.91
CA ILE A 145 13.27 14.64 -8.67
C ILE A 145 14.71 15.13 -8.61
N GLU A 146 15.59 14.37 -7.99
CA GLU A 146 17.01 14.69 -7.87
C GLU A 146 17.77 14.28 -9.14
N ASP A 147 18.99 14.80 -9.27
CA ASP A 147 19.86 14.49 -10.41
C ASP A 147 20.09 12.98 -10.56
N GLY A 148 19.88 12.47 -11.76
CA GLY A 148 20.04 11.06 -12.10
C GLY A 148 18.88 10.15 -11.68
N GLN A 149 17.83 10.65 -11.04
CA GLN A 149 16.67 9.83 -10.66
C GLN A 149 15.70 9.64 -11.85
N ILE A 150 14.88 8.59 -11.76
CA ILE A 150 13.77 8.37 -12.70
C ILE A 150 12.57 9.14 -12.18
N GLY A 151 11.95 9.92 -13.05
CA GLY A 151 10.78 10.71 -12.73
C GLY A 151 9.73 10.72 -13.82
N VAL A 152 8.53 11.10 -13.42
CA VAL A 152 7.44 11.42 -14.34
C VAL A 152 7.39 12.92 -14.52
N VAL A 153 7.42 13.32 -15.79
CA VAL A 153 7.37 14.72 -16.21
C VAL A 153 6.24 14.87 -17.23
N LEU A 154 5.43 15.90 -17.08
CA LEU A 154 4.49 16.33 -18.12
C LEU A 154 5.25 17.18 -19.14
N LEU A 155 5.08 16.86 -20.41
CA LEU A 155 5.59 17.57 -21.57
C LEU A 155 4.41 17.78 -22.51
N ASP A 156 4.05 19.01 -22.79
CA ASP A 156 2.96 19.32 -23.71
C ASP A 156 1.67 18.50 -23.35
N ASP A 157 1.32 18.44 -22.03
CA ASP A 157 0.22 17.68 -21.47
C ASP A 157 0.33 16.14 -21.52
N GLU A 158 1.42 15.59 -22.01
CA GLU A 158 1.70 14.16 -21.98
C GLU A 158 2.63 13.76 -20.83
N ALA A 159 2.25 12.74 -20.06
CA ALA A 159 3.10 12.18 -19.02
C ALA A 159 4.20 11.29 -19.64
N THR A 160 5.46 11.57 -19.32
CA THR A 160 6.59 10.75 -19.76
C THR A 160 7.47 10.31 -18.59
N VAL A 161 7.95 9.06 -18.64
CA VAL A 161 8.90 8.48 -17.67
C VAL A 161 10.29 8.57 -18.27
N LYS A 162 11.22 9.26 -17.60
CA LYS A 162 12.60 9.43 -18.05
C LYS A 162 13.57 9.50 -16.88
N ARG A 163 14.84 9.23 -17.15
CA ARG A 163 15.91 9.58 -16.23
C ARG A 163 16.17 11.08 -16.34
N VAL A 164 16.06 11.76 -15.21
CA VAL A 164 16.13 13.23 -15.12
C VAL A 164 17.54 13.62 -14.69
N PHE A 165 18.20 14.48 -15.47
CA PHE A 165 19.45 15.11 -15.07
C PHE A 165 19.26 16.61 -14.93
N VAL A 166 19.56 17.12 -13.74
CA VAL A 166 19.42 18.55 -13.40
C VAL A 166 20.75 19.25 -13.67
N GLN A 167 20.77 20.16 -14.63
CA GLN A 167 21.93 20.97 -14.98
C GLN A 167 21.65 22.44 -14.59
N LYS A 168 22.69 23.27 -14.55
CA LYS A 168 22.60 24.66 -14.06
C LYS A 168 21.44 25.49 -14.67
N ASN A 169 21.16 25.35 -15.96
CA ASN A 169 20.16 26.15 -16.69
C ASN A 169 19.16 25.28 -17.48
N ARG A 170 19.24 23.95 -17.40
CA ARG A 170 18.39 23.04 -18.16
C ARG A 170 18.21 21.72 -17.42
N ILE A 171 17.18 20.99 -17.81
CA ILE A 171 16.93 19.63 -17.41
C ILE A 171 17.11 18.74 -18.65
N ALA A 172 17.81 17.63 -18.50
CA ALA A 172 17.92 16.64 -19.55
C ALA A 172 17.04 15.44 -19.19
N LEU A 173 16.09 15.10 -20.05
CA LEU A 173 15.25 13.91 -19.96
C LEU A 173 15.87 12.83 -20.85
N LYS A 174 16.53 11.88 -20.21
CA LYS A 174 17.28 10.83 -20.90
C LYS A 174 16.46 9.54 -20.94
N PRO A 175 16.16 9.00 -22.14
CA PRO A 175 15.62 7.66 -22.28
C PRO A 175 16.69 6.61 -21.93
N ALA A 176 16.27 5.44 -21.55
CA ALA A 176 17.12 4.29 -21.23
C ALA A 176 16.74 3.11 -22.14
N ASN A 177 16.98 3.29 -23.44
CA ASN A 177 16.89 2.24 -24.45
C ASN A 177 17.94 2.53 -25.53
N ARG A 178 19.10 1.86 -25.42
CA ARG A 178 20.23 2.05 -26.33
C ARG A 178 19.95 1.53 -27.74
N LYS A 179 19.08 0.52 -27.87
CA LYS A 179 18.79 -0.14 -29.15
C LYS A 179 17.84 0.69 -30.04
N ALA A 180 16.91 1.42 -29.43
CA ALA A 180 15.86 2.12 -30.16
C ALA A 180 16.26 3.53 -30.67
N GLY A 181 17.46 4.00 -30.33
CA GLY A 181 17.97 5.29 -30.85
C GLY A 181 17.26 6.53 -30.33
N TYR A 182 16.54 6.42 -29.20
CA TYR A 182 15.91 7.57 -28.57
C TYR A 182 16.90 8.66 -28.20
N LYS A 183 16.51 9.92 -28.43
CA LYS A 183 17.36 11.09 -28.14
C LYS A 183 17.03 11.70 -26.77
N THR A 184 18.06 12.17 -26.06
CA THR A 184 17.88 12.98 -24.86
C THR A 184 17.19 14.30 -25.22
N ARG A 185 16.10 14.64 -24.52
CA ARG A 185 15.42 15.92 -24.67
C ARG A 185 15.95 16.91 -23.62
N TYR A 186 16.43 18.05 -24.07
CA TYR A 186 16.91 19.13 -23.20
C TYR A 186 15.85 20.21 -23.11
N ILE A 187 15.51 20.61 -21.88
CA ILE A 187 14.45 21.55 -21.57
C ILE A 187 15.01 22.65 -20.70
N ARG A 188 14.66 23.89 -20.96
CA ARG A 188 15.05 25.01 -20.09
C ARG A 188 14.34 24.92 -18.76
N GLN A 189 15.00 25.31 -17.66
CA GLN A 189 14.52 25.11 -16.28
C GLN A 189 13.19 25.82 -15.95
N PHE A 190 12.78 26.80 -16.75
CA PHE A 190 11.55 27.57 -16.57
C PHE A 190 10.60 27.50 -17.76
N ASP A 191 10.71 26.44 -18.56
CA ASP A 191 9.78 26.20 -19.66
C ASP A 191 8.39 25.89 -19.09
N LYS A 192 7.38 26.68 -19.49
CA LYS A 192 6.02 26.60 -18.94
C LYS A 192 5.30 25.31 -19.34
N ASP A 193 5.75 24.67 -20.40
CA ASP A 193 5.17 23.45 -20.98
C ASP A 193 5.72 22.18 -20.30
N VAL A 194 6.55 22.35 -19.25
CA VAL A 194 7.18 21.25 -18.53
C VAL A 194 6.88 21.31 -17.04
N ARG A 195 6.31 20.25 -16.51
CA ARG A 195 6.01 20.12 -15.11
C ARG A 195 6.47 18.77 -14.55
N ALA A 196 7.31 18.79 -13.52
CA ALA A 196 7.65 17.61 -12.76
C ALA A 196 6.40 17.13 -12.00
N VAL A 197 5.99 15.88 -12.20
CA VAL A 197 4.87 15.25 -11.50
C VAL A 197 5.34 14.61 -10.20
N GLY A 198 6.43 13.86 -10.26
CA GLY A 198 7.01 13.21 -9.10
C GLY A 198 8.10 12.20 -9.44
N ARG A 199 8.76 11.73 -8.40
CA ARG A 199 9.81 10.73 -8.49
C ARG A 199 9.20 9.33 -8.58
N VAL A 200 9.74 8.47 -9.46
CA VAL A 200 9.43 7.04 -9.46
C VAL A 200 10.14 6.37 -8.28
N ILE A 201 9.37 5.67 -7.46
CA ILE A 201 9.84 4.97 -6.25
C ILE A 201 9.79 3.45 -6.39
N GLY A 202 9.17 2.94 -7.45
CA GLY A 202 9.11 1.52 -7.74
C GLY A 202 8.46 1.21 -9.08
N CYS A 203 8.54 -0.06 -9.47
CA CYS A 203 7.93 -0.57 -10.68
C CYS A 203 7.29 -1.93 -10.38
N ILE A 204 6.12 -2.18 -10.94
CA ILE A 204 5.38 -3.44 -10.82
C ILE A 204 5.10 -3.96 -12.21
N ARG A 205 5.40 -5.23 -12.42
CA ARG A 205 5.02 -5.99 -13.61
C ARG A 205 3.98 -7.02 -13.24
N THR A 206 2.83 -6.98 -13.91
CA THR A 206 1.72 -7.92 -13.66
C THR A 206 1.82 -9.17 -14.53
N GLU A 207 2.60 -9.13 -15.62
CA GLU A 207 2.82 -10.27 -16.49
C GLU A 207 4.32 -10.50 -16.70
N ILE A 208 4.79 -11.69 -16.38
CA ILE A 208 6.14 -12.14 -16.73
C ILE A 208 6.07 -12.73 -18.13
N ARG A 209 6.75 -12.13 -19.09
CA ARG A 209 6.88 -12.61 -20.48
C ARG A 209 8.24 -13.26 -20.70
#